data_dc3aae29cf8b643c41d9f8dc0d5f7101
#
_entry.id   dc3aae29cf8b643c41d9f8dc0d5f7101
#
_cell.length_a   1.000
_cell.length_b   1.000
_cell.length_c   1.000
_cell.angle_alpha   90.00
_cell.angle_beta   90.00
_cell.angle_gamma   90.00
#
_symmetry.space_group_name_H-M   'P 1'
#
loop_
_entity.id
_entity.type
_entity.pdbx_description
1 polymer ?
#
loop_
_entity_poly.entity_id
_entity_poly.type
_entity_poly.pdbx_seq_one_letter_code
_entity_poly.pdbx_strand_id
1 'polypeptide(L)'
;MKSSIILKELRAAIEEWARVHNIETSLIEIKPTGFGSSVHVLVVARKGFENWPRYERHDSLFDFVNAKVDRTGSDVFISRLSPMTEEEYEKYEGVEV
;
A
#
# COMPACT_ATOMS: atom_id res chain seq x y z
N MET A 1 12.54 -11.42 13.73
CA MET A 1 11.48 -10.55 14.27
C MET A 1 10.23 -10.66 13.43
N LYS A 2 9.11 -10.89 14.08
CA LYS A 2 7.84 -11.06 13.36
C LYS A 2 7.48 -9.81 12.54
N SER A 3 7.70 -8.62 13.09
CA SER A 3 7.35 -7.38 12.37
C SER A 3 8.08 -7.25 11.05
N SER A 4 9.36 -7.56 11.03
CA SER A 4 10.13 -7.39 9.80
C SER A 4 9.73 -8.42 8.74
N ILE A 5 9.35 -9.63 9.16
CA ILE A 5 8.83 -10.64 8.24
C ILE A 5 7.50 -10.19 7.67
N ILE A 6 6.60 -9.68 8.52
CA ILE A 6 5.29 -9.19 8.09
C ILE A 6 5.44 -8.03 7.10
N LEU A 7 6.39 -7.11 7.35
CA LEU A 7 6.60 -5.99 6.44
C LEU A 7 7.07 -6.46 5.06
N LYS A 8 7.92 -7.48 5.02
CA LYS A 8 8.34 -8.07 3.75
C LYS A 8 7.19 -8.74 3.03
N GLU A 9 6.33 -9.43 3.78
CA GLU A 9 5.15 -10.07 3.20
C GLU A 9 4.15 -9.05 2.67
N LEU A 10 3.99 -7.93 3.37
CA LEU A 10 3.13 -6.85 2.90
C LEU A 10 3.63 -6.30 1.57
N ARG A 11 4.92 -6.04 1.46
CA ARG A 11 5.49 -5.54 0.21
C ARG A 11 5.30 -6.55 -0.92
N ALA A 12 5.58 -7.82 -0.66
CA ALA A 12 5.41 -8.86 -1.66
C ALA A 12 3.96 -8.98 -2.12
N ALA A 13 3.01 -8.86 -1.19
CA ALA A 13 1.59 -8.92 -1.52
C ALA A 13 1.17 -7.73 -2.37
N ILE A 14 1.68 -6.54 -2.06
CA ILE A 14 1.39 -5.33 -2.84
C ILE A 14 1.94 -5.47 -4.26
N GLU A 15 3.16 -5.99 -4.38
CA GLU A 15 3.76 -6.20 -5.69
C GLU A 15 2.98 -7.21 -6.51
N GLU A 16 2.50 -8.27 -5.87
CA GLU A 16 1.68 -9.27 -6.55
C GLU A 16 0.34 -8.70 -6.98
N TRP A 17 -0.29 -7.91 -6.12
CA TRP A 17 -1.54 -7.23 -6.46
C TRP A 17 -1.36 -6.36 -7.70
N ALA A 18 -0.27 -5.60 -7.75
CA ALA A 18 0.01 -4.75 -8.90
C ALA A 18 0.19 -5.58 -10.17
N ARG A 19 0.90 -6.70 -10.06
CA ARG A 19 1.12 -7.56 -11.22
C ARG A 19 -0.19 -8.17 -11.72
N VAL A 20 -1.03 -8.63 -10.80
CA VAL A 20 -2.31 -9.25 -11.14
C VAL A 20 -3.22 -8.26 -11.86
N HIS A 21 -3.18 -7.01 -11.47
CA HIS A 21 -4.05 -5.98 -12.06
C HIS A 21 -3.37 -5.15 -13.15
N ASN A 22 -2.18 -5.57 -13.58
CA ASN A 22 -1.42 -4.89 -14.63
C ASN A 22 -1.14 -3.42 -14.27
N ILE A 23 -0.79 -3.19 -13.02
CA ILE A 23 -0.48 -1.86 -12.53
C ILE A 23 1.04 -1.69 -12.54
N GLU A 24 1.49 -0.62 -13.19
CA GLU A 24 2.91 -0.27 -13.22
C GLU A 24 3.16 0.71 -12.07
N THR A 25 3.88 0.24 -11.05
CA THR A 25 4.14 1.07 -9.87
C THR A 25 5.47 1.81 -10.02
N SER A 26 5.50 3.05 -9.55
CA SER A 26 6.74 3.82 -9.49
C SER A 26 7.26 3.91 -8.06
N LEU A 27 6.41 3.66 -7.06
CA LEU A 27 6.82 3.72 -5.67
C LEU A 27 5.92 2.81 -4.83
N ILE A 28 6.53 2.00 -3.98
CA ILE A 28 5.83 1.27 -2.93
C ILE A 28 6.57 1.58 -1.63
N GLU A 29 5.89 2.18 -0.68
CA GLU A 29 6.50 2.61 0.55
C GLU A 29 5.69 2.12 1.75
N ILE A 30 6.36 1.51 2.70
CA ILE A 30 5.74 1.05 3.94
C ILE A 30 6.52 1.73 5.07
N LYS A 31 5.89 2.70 5.72
CA LYS A 31 6.55 3.52 6.75
C LYS A 31 5.95 3.32 8.12
N PRO A 32 6.78 3.10 9.14
CA PRO A 32 6.27 3.12 10.52
C PRO A 32 5.70 4.50 10.83
N THR A 33 4.62 4.53 11.61
CA THR A 33 3.99 5.79 11.99
C THR A 33 4.62 6.41 13.24
N GLY A 34 5.38 5.61 13.99
CA GLY A 34 5.89 6.02 15.28
C GLY A 34 4.97 5.68 16.44
N PHE A 35 3.83 5.08 16.17
CA PHE A 35 2.87 4.67 17.20
C PHE A 35 2.75 3.16 17.18
N GLY A 36 3.52 2.50 18.06
CA GLY A 36 3.53 1.06 18.12
C GLY A 36 4.01 0.44 16.82
N SER A 37 3.32 -0.58 16.38
CA SER A 37 3.65 -1.30 15.15
C SER A 37 2.75 -0.91 13.98
N SER A 38 2.15 0.27 14.03
CA SER A 38 1.32 0.71 12.92
C SER A 38 2.17 1.24 11.78
N VAL A 39 1.67 1.08 10.55
CA VAL A 39 2.39 1.49 9.34
C VAL A 39 1.45 2.21 8.39
N HIS A 40 2.02 3.11 7.62
CA HIS A 40 1.35 3.72 6.47
C HIS A 40 1.87 3.04 5.21
N VAL A 41 0.97 2.69 4.31
CA VAL A 41 1.31 2.07 3.03
C VAL A 41 0.98 3.05 1.91
N LEU A 42 1.95 3.36 1.08
CA LEU A 42 1.77 4.23 -0.07
C LEU A 42 2.16 3.47 -1.32
N VAL A 43 1.26 3.45 -2.29
CA VAL A 43 1.51 2.83 -3.59
C VAL A 43 1.25 3.88 -4.66
N VAL A 44 2.28 4.23 -5.42
CA VAL A 44 2.15 5.20 -6.51
C VAL A 44 2.27 4.47 -7.83
N ALA A 45 1.29 4.64 -8.69
CA ALA A 45 1.24 3.95 -9.97
C ALA A 45 1.41 4.93 -11.12
N ARG A 46 2.26 4.54 -12.07
CA ARG A 46 2.43 5.26 -13.33
C ARG A 46 1.29 4.93 -14.28
N LYS A 47 0.81 3.69 -14.27
CA LYS A 47 -0.27 3.21 -15.11
C LYS A 47 -1.07 2.15 -14.37
N GLY A 48 -2.33 1.99 -14.76
CA GLY A 48 -3.18 0.93 -14.26
C GLY A 48 -4.33 1.42 -13.41
N PHE A 49 -4.27 2.67 -12.96
CA PHE A 49 -5.34 3.24 -12.13
C PHE A 49 -6.32 4.08 -12.92
N GLU A 50 -6.14 4.19 -14.24
CA GLU A 50 -7.06 4.94 -15.08
C GLU A 50 -8.45 4.30 -15.02
N ASN A 51 -9.46 5.12 -14.84
CA ASN A 51 -10.85 4.66 -14.74
C ASN A 51 -11.13 3.78 -13.52
N TRP A 52 -10.25 3.79 -12.54
CA TRP A 52 -10.43 3.02 -11.32
C TRP A 52 -10.55 3.98 -10.13
N PRO A 53 -11.75 4.16 -9.57
CA PRO A 53 -11.96 5.11 -8.46
C PRO A 53 -11.08 4.78 -7.26
N ARG A 54 -10.66 5.80 -6.55
CA ARG A 54 -9.73 5.65 -5.42
C ARG A 54 -10.24 4.69 -4.35
N TYR A 55 -11.53 4.78 -4.03
CA TYR A 55 -12.07 3.91 -2.98
C TYR A 55 -12.06 2.44 -3.42
N GLU A 56 -12.24 2.16 -4.70
CA GLU A 56 -12.18 0.80 -5.21
C GLU A 56 -10.75 0.26 -5.21
N ARG A 57 -9.78 1.11 -5.56
CA ARG A 57 -8.37 0.74 -5.47
C ARG A 57 -8.01 0.36 -4.03
N HIS A 58 -8.43 1.20 -3.11
CA HIS A 58 -8.16 1.00 -1.68
C HIS A 58 -8.75 -0.31 -1.22
N ASP A 59 -10.03 -0.55 -1.49
CA ASP A 59 -10.70 -1.77 -1.04
C ASP A 59 -10.09 -3.01 -1.66
N SER A 60 -9.78 -2.95 -2.96
CA SER A 60 -9.16 -4.08 -3.65
C SER A 60 -7.80 -4.43 -3.06
N LEU A 61 -6.96 -3.43 -2.84
CA LEU A 61 -5.63 -3.63 -2.28
C LEU A 61 -5.71 -4.13 -0.83
N PHE A 62 -6.57 -3.51 -0.03
CA PHE A 62 -6.74 -3.88 1.36
C PHE A 62 -7.20 -5.34 1.50
N ASP A 63 -8.20 -5.72 0.71
CA ASP A 63 -8.71 -7.08 0.74
C ASP A 63 -7.66 -8.08 0.27
N PHE A 64 -6.90 -7.74 -0.77
CA PHE A 64 -5.86 -8.60 -1.30
C PHE A 64 -4.76 -8.84 -0.24
N VAL A 65 -4.32 -7.76 0.38
CA VAL A 65 -3.28 -7.84 1.41
C VAL A 65 -3.76 -8.67 2.60
N ASN A 66 -4.99 -8.45 3.04
CA ASN A 66 -5.54 -9.20 4.17
C ASN A 66 -5.70 -10.68 3.86
N ALA A 67 -5.96 -11.03 2.60
CA ALA A 67 -6.07 -12.42 2.19
C ALA A 67 -4.71 -13.11 2.07
N LYS A 68 -3.66 -12.36 1.77
CA LYS A 68 -2.33 -12.92 1.50
C LYS A 68 -1.41 -12.91 2.71
N VAL A 69 -1.58 -11.95 3.60
CA VAL A 69 -0.66 -11.78 4.72
C VAL A 69 -1.37 -12.07 6.04
N ASP A 70 -0.93 -13.12 6.70
CA ASP A 70 -1.47 -13.49 8.01
C ASP A 70 -0.72 -12.69 9.08
N ARG A 71 -1.42 -11.78 9.72
CA ARG A 71 -0.86 -10.96 10.78
C ARG A 71 -1.28 -11.44 12.18
N THR A 72 -1.85 -12.62 12.26
CA THR A 72 -2.27 -13.21 13.53
C THR A 72 -1.06 -13.34 14.46
N GLY A 73 -1.20 -12.87 15.68
CA GLY A 73 -0.12 -12.91 16.65
C GLY A 73 0.93 -11.82 16.44
N SER A 74 0.66 -10.88 15.55
CA SER A 74 1.54 -9.74 15.26
C SER A 74 0.86 -8.46 15.68
N ASP A 75 1.64 -7.45 16.06
CA ASP A 75 1.12 -6.12 16.37
C ASP A 75 1.06 -5.21 15.14
N VAL A 76 1.48 -5.71 13.99
CA VAL A 76 1.52 -4.90 12.78
C VAL A 76 0.10 -4.53 12.34
N PHE A 77 -0.10 -3.25 12.14
CA PHE A 77 -1.41 -2.68 11.85
C PHE A 77 -1.27 -1.63 10.75
N ILE A 78 -2.09 -1.74 9.72
CA ILE A 78 -2.07 -0.77 8.62
C ILE A 78 -3.03 0.35 9.01
N SER A 79 -2.48 1.51 9.36
CA SER A 79 -3.30 2.65 9.76
C SER A 79 -3.71 3.52 8.58
N ARG A 80 -3.00 3.45 7.48
CA ARG A 80 -3.35 4.17 6.27
C ARG A 80 -2.84 3.41 5.04
N LEU A 81 -3.68 3.33 4.03
CA LEU A 81 -3.35 2.68 2.77
C LEU A 81 -3.74 3.65 1.65
N SER A 82 -2.75 4.10 0.89
CA SER A 82 -2.96 5.15 -0.12
C SER A 82 -2.47 4.71 -1.50
N PRO A 83 -3.35 4.12 -2.32
CA PRO A 83 -3.01 3.84 -3.72
C PRO A 83 -3.34 5.06 -4.58
N MET A 84 -2.31 5.66 -5.17
CA MET A 84 -2.41 6.92 -5.90
C MET A 84 -1.79 6.82 -7.27
N THR A 85 -2.30 7.63 -8.22
CA THR A 85 -1.57 7.86 -9.47
C THR A 85 -0.40 8.79 -9.19
N GLU A 86 0.54 8.86 -10.14
CA GLU A 86 1.66 9.81 -10.01
C GLU A 86 1.16 11.24 -9.90
N GLU A 87 0.13 11.57 -10.65
CA GLU A 87 -0.45 12.90 -10.64
C GLU A 87 -1.06 13.23 -9.28
N GLU A 88 -1.80 12.28 -8.70
CA GLU A 88 -2.39 12.46 -7.38
C GLU A 88 -1.30 12.63 -6.32
N TYR A 89 -0.24 11.85 -6.44
CA TYR A 89 0.87 11.90 -5.50
C TYR A 89 1.59 13.25 -5.58
N GLU A 90 1.81 13.76 -6.77
CA GLU A 90 2.43 15.06 -6.97
C GLU A 90 1.61 16.19 -6.33
N LYS A 91 0.31 16.14 -6.49
CA LYS A 91 -0.58 17.12 -5.86
C LYS A 91 -0.54 17.03 -4.35
N TYR A 92 -0.50 15.81 -3.83
CA TYR A 92 -0.45 15.58 -2.39
C TYR A 92 0.85 16.13 -1.79
N GLU A 93 1.97 15.81 -2.41
CA GLU A 93 3.28 16.28 -1.97
C GLU A 93 3.43 17.78 -2.19
N GLY A 94 2.89 18.30 -3.28
CA GLY A 94 2.96 19.70 -3.62
C GLY A 94 2.26 20.60 -2.60
N VAL A 95 1.23 20.09 -1.97
CA VAL A 95 0.50 20.83 -0.94
C VAL A 95 1.35 21.05 0.31
N GLU A 96 2.30 20.17 0.54
CA GLU A 96 3.17 20.21 1.70
C GLU A 96 4.23 21.32 1.61
N VAL A 97 4.48 21.82 0.42
CA VAL A 97 5.49 22.83 0.17
C VAL A 97 4.97 24.28 0.45
#